data_36dea9055a41913f022444dd9860bf59
#
_entry.id   36dea9055a41913f022444dd9860bf59
#
_cell.length_a   1.000
_cell.length_b   1.000
_cell.length_c   1.000
_cell.angle_alpha   90.00
_cell.angle_beta   90.00
_cell.angle_gamma   90.00
#
_symmetry.space_group_name_H-M   'P 1'
#
loop_
_entity.id
_entity.type
_entity.pdbx_description
1 polymer ?
#
loop_
_entity_poly.entity_id
_entity_poly.type
_entity_poly.pdbx_seq_one_letter_code
_entity_poly.pdbx_strand_id
1 'polypeptide(L)'
;SDEEVFRFLKKKEEWILKNHEKVKNRQNSSQQEINLEQRKWLEDKIIEYAMRWESIMKVHANGFTIRDMKTRWGSCSIHSKKIRMNLQLAVKPEECVEYVLVHELCHLLEPSHNQRFYDLMSHFLPDWRERKQKLNEKV
;
A
#
# COMPACT_ATOMS: atom_id res chain seq x y z
N SER A 1 -18.83 4.30 3.52
CA SER A 1 -17.67 4.11 2.66
C SER A 1 -16.76 3.01 3.17
N ASP A 2 -16.19 2.27 2.28
CA ASP A 2 -15.23 1.23 2.64
C ASP A 2 -13.82 1.76 2.81
N GLU A 3 -13.61 3.00 2.52
CA GLU A 3 -12.30 3.61 2.67
C GLU A 3 -12.12 4.16 4.06
N GLU A 4 -10.95 3.94 4.59
CA GLU A 4 -10.57 4.48 5.88
C GLU A 4 -9.23 5.16 5.70
N VAL A 5 -9.21 6.49 5.79
CA VAL A 5 -7.98 7.25 5.62
C VAL A 5 -7.28 7.39 6.97
N PHE A 6 -6.00 7.11 6.97
CA PHE A 6 -5.20 7.30 8.16
C PHE A 6 -3.89 7.98 7.78
N ARG A 7 -3.24 8.58 8.76
CA ARG A 7 -2.02 9.33 8.55
C ARG A 7 -0.98 8.90 9.55
N PHE A 8 0.27 9.15 9.20
CA PHE A 8 1.36 8.91 10.12
C PHE A 8 1.48 10.10 11.02
N LEU A 9 1.04 9.90 12.24
CA LEU A 9 1.17 10.90 13.27
C LEU A 9 2.33 10.51 14.14
N LYS A 10 2.70 11.40 15.03
CA LYS A 10 3.79 11.11 15.93
C LYS A 10 3.50 9.93 16.80
N LYS A 11 2.23 9.70 17.11
CA LYS A 11 1.82 8.58 17.95
C LYS A 11 1.20 7.53 17.08
N LYS A 12 1.82 6.38 17.03
CA LYS A 12 1.30 5.29 16.22
C LYS A 12 -0.07 4.84 16.67
N GLU A 13 -0.33 4.90 17.95
CA GLU A 13 -1.59 4.45 18.48
C GLU A 13 -2.75 5.31 18.02
N GLU A 14 -2.46 6.44 17.43
CA GLU A 14 -3.53 7.30 16.96
C GLU A 14 -4.12 6.86 15.65
N TRP A 15 -3.47 5.95 14.95
CA TRP A 15 -4.13 5.45 13.78
C TRP A 15 -4.75 4.10 14.09
N ILE A 16 -5.99 4.19 14.41
CA ILE A 16 -6.76 3.08 14.90
C ILE A 16 -7.71 2.64 13.82
N LEU A 17 -7.91 1.35 13.73
CA LEU A 17 -8.86 0.80 12.80
C LEU A 17 -10.26 1.19 13.21
N LYS A 18 -11.00 1.77 12.30
CA LYS A 18 -12.34 2.22 12.60
C LYS A 18 -13.42 1.48 11.86
N ASN A 19 -13.06 0.75 10.84
CA ASN A 19 -14.05 0.06 10.04
C ASN A 19 -13.86 -1.44 10.09
N HIS A 20 -13.59 -1.95 11.28
CA HIS A 20 -13.33 -3.37 11.46
C HIS A 20 -14.45 -4.24 10.94
N GLU A 21 -15.67 -3.83 11.18
CA GLU A 21 -16.83 -4.63 10.83
C GLU A 21 -16.98 -4.81 9.33
N LYS A 22 -16.50 -3.83 8.57
CA LYS A 22 -16.67 -3.87 7.13
C LYS A 22 -15.90 -4.99 6.48
N VAL A 23 -14.80 -5.39 7.10
CA VAL A 23 -14.01 -6.50 6.56
C VAL A 23 -14.82 -7.78 6.59
N LYS A 24 -15.60 -7.95 7.64
CA LYS A 24 -16.39 -9.17 7.81
C LYS A 24 -17.48 -9.32 6.79
N ASN A 25 -17.92 -8.23 6.21
CA ASN A 25 -19.07 -8.24 5.33
C ASN A 25 -18.71 -8.28 3.87
N ARG A 26 -17.46 -8.55 3.56
CA ARG A 26 -17.05 -8.64 2.17
C ARG A 26 -17.66 -9.85 1.54
N GLN A 27 -18.29 -9.63 0.40
CA GLN A 27 -18.99 -10.70 -0.31
C GLN A 27 -18.41 -10.97 -1.68
N ASN A 28 -17.26 -10.47 -1.94
CA ASN A 28 -16.65 -10.64 -3.25
C ASN A 28 -16.10 -12.05 -3.38
N SER A 29 -16.65 -12.82 -4.28
CA SER A 29 -16.27 -14.22 -4.43
C SER A 29 -14.87 -14.41 -5.00
N SER A 30 -14.34 -13.41 -5.69
CA SER A 30 -13.03 -13.55 -6.32
C SER A 30 -11.88 -13.11 -5.41
N GLN A 31 -12.17 -12.65 -4.22
CA GLN A 31 -11.17 -12.15 -3.30
C GLN A 31 -11.28 -12.85 -1.96
N GLN A 32 -10.15 -12.95 -1.29
CA GLN A 32 -10.15 -13.54 0.03
C GLN A 32 -10.78 -12.61 1.05
N GLU A 33 -11.41 -13.21 2.03
CA GLU A 33 -11.91 -12.46 3.16
C GLU A 33 -10.75 -12.23 4.13
N ILE A 34 -10.56 -10.98 4.52
CA ILE A 34 -9.44 -10.59 5.35
C ILE A 34 -9.96 -10.37 6.77
N ASN A 35 -9.34 -11.04 7.74
CA ASN A 35 -9.74 -10.88 9.13
C ASN A 35 -9.05 -9.65 9.76
N LEU A 36 -9.43 -9.37 11.00
CA LEU A 36 -8.92 -8.17 11.67
C LEU A 36 -7.42 -8.24 11.94
N GLU A 37 -6.93 -9.42 12.26
CA GLU A 37 -5.50 -9.59 12.51
C GLU A 37 -4.69 -9.34 11.25
N GLN A 38 -5.17 -9.84 10.12
CA GLN A 38 -4.50 -9.63 8.85
C GLN A 38 -4.51 -8.16 8.46
N ARG A 39 -5.63 -7.50 8.67
CA ARG A 39 -5.71 -6.07 8.39
C ARG A 39 -4.77 -5.28 9.28
N LYS A 40 -4.70 -5.64 10.55
CA LYS A 40 -3.79 -4.96 11.48
C LYS A 40 -2.33 -5.13 11.05
N TRP A 41 -1.98 -6.36 10.67
CA TRP A 41 -0.64 -6.63 10.18
C TRP A 41 -0.31 -5.73 8.98
N LEU A 42 -1.25 -5.62 8.04
CA LEU A 42 -1.03 -4.80 6.85
C LEU A 42 -0.84 -3.33 7.22
N GLU A 43 -1.66 -2.83 8.12
CA GLU A 43 -1.52 -1.43 8.57
C GLU A 43 -0.16 -1.19 9.19
N ASP A 44 0.28 -2.11 10.04
CA ASP A 44 1.58 -1.97 10.69
C ASP A 44 2.71 -1.98 9.66
N LYS A 45 2.59 -2.82 8.63
CA LYS A 45 3.61 -2.86 7.58
C LYS A 45 3.61 -1.60 6.75
N ILE A 46 2.45 -1.07 6.46
CA ILE A 46 2.36 0.18 5.71
C ILE A 46 3.03 1.31 6.49
N ILE A 47 2.78 1.40 7.80
CA ILE A 47 3.43 2.41 8.62
C ILE A 47 4.94 2.23 8.60
N GLU A 48 5.38 1.01 8.83
CA GLU A 48 6.82 0.72 8.90
C GLU A 48 7.53 1.11 7.61
N TYR A 49 6.99 0.65 6.48
CA TYR A 49 7.63 0.90 5.21
C TYR A 49 7.49 2.35 4.76
N ALA A 50 6.36 2.99 5.07
CA ALA A 50 6.19 4.38 4.70
C ALA A 50 7.17 5.27 5.46
N MET A 51 7.36 5.03 6.75
CA MET A 51 8.32 5.81 7.51
C MET A 51 9.73 5.65 6.97
N ARG A 52 10.08 4.41 6.60
CA ARG A 52 11.40 4.14 6.05
C ARG A 52 11.59 4.82 4.69
N TRP A 53 10.64 4.61 3.79
CA TRP A 53 10.83 5.03 2.41
C TRP A 53 10.55 6.50 2.19
N GLU A 54 9.64 7.10 2.94
CA GLU A 54 9.47 8.55 2.84
C GLU A 54 10.76 9.27 3.20
N SER A 55 11.46 8.76 4.19
CA SER A 55 12.74 9.33 4.58
C SER A 55 13.80 9.14 3.49
N ILE A 56 13.91 7.92 2.98
CA ILE A 56 14.92 7.60 1.96
C ILE A 56 14.65 8.34 0.66
N MET A 57 13.41 8.35 0.22
CA MET A 57 13.04 8.95 -1.06
C MET A 57 12.79 10.45 -0.96
N LYS A 58 12.71 10.97 0.26
CA LYS A 58 12.48 12.39 0.51
C LYS A 58 11.17 12.86 -0.11
N VAL A 59 10.13 12.05 0.08
CA VAL A 59 8.78 12.38 -0.33
C VAL A 59 7.86 12.22 0.86
N HIS A 60 6.67 12.80 0.75
CA HIS A 60 5.72 12.73 1.85
C HIS A 60 4.33 12.53 1.28
N ALA A 61 3.68 11.45 1.68
CA ALA A 61 2.29 11.21 1.34
C ALA A 61 1.42 11.85 2.41
N ASN A 62 0.31 12.44 1.97
CA ASN A 62 -0.60 13.09 2.91
C ASN A 62 -1.47 12.12 3.67
N GLY A 63 -1.54 10.89 3.25
CA GLY A 63 -2.28 9.89 3.97
C GLY A 63 -2.34 8.60 3.19
N PHE A 64 -2.68 7.53 3.89
CA PHE A 64 -2.82 6.20 3.31
C PHE A 64 -4.23 5.71 3.58
N THR A 65 -4.77 4.97 2.63
CA THR A 65 -6.09 4.36 2.74
C THR A 65 -5.96 2.90 2.40
N ILE A 66 -6.60 2.05 3.16
CA ILE A 66 -6.70 0.64 2.82
C ILE A 66 -8.10 0.40 2.28
N ARG A 67 -8.16 -0.23 1.12
CA ARG A 67 -9.43 -0.48 0.46
C ARG A 67 -9.34 -1.77 -0.32
N ASP A 68 -10.44 -2.51 -0.35
CA ASP A 68 -10.50 -3.73 -1.15
C ASP A 68 -10.63 -3.34 -2.61
N MET A 69 -9.62 -3.67 -3.41
CA MET A 69 -9.55 -3.26 -4.80
C MET A 69 -9.51 -4.49 -5.69
N LYS A 70 -10.17 -4.43 -6.83
CA LYS A 70 -10.28 -5.60 -7.69
C LYS A 70 -9.23 -5.66 -8.78
N THR A 71 -8.77 -4.51 -9.26
CA THR A 71 -7.91 -4.48 -10.44
C THR A 71 -6.54 -3.89 -10.20
N ARG A 72 -6.28 -3.37 -9.01
CA ARG A 72 -5.02 -2.72 -8.70
C ARG A 72 -4.54 -3.14 -7.32
N TRP A 73 -3.23 -3.11 -7.14
CA TRP A 73 -2.65 -3.35 -5.82
C TRP A 73 -2.48 -2.06 -5.03
N GLY A 74 -2.46 -0.93 -5.72
CA GLY A 74 -2.38 0.37 -5.08
C GLY A 74 -2.69 1.47 -6.06
N SER A 75 -2.81 2.69 -5.57
CA SER A 75 -2.97 3.86 -6.41
C SER A 75 -2.46 5.08 -5.67
N CYS A 76 -2.16 6.13 -6.43
CA CYS A 76 -1.64 7.37 -5.87
C CYS A 76 -2.35 8.54 -6.55
N SER A 77 -2.91 9.42 -5.74
CA SER A 77 -3.49 10.65 -6.25
C SER A 77 -2.40 11.73 -6.20
N ILE A 78 -2.01 12.22 -7.37
CA ILE A 78 -0.93 13.18 -7.44
C ILE A 78 -1.31 14.50 -6.78
N HIS A 79 -2.56 14.91 -6.97
CA HIS A 79 -3.01 16.19 -6.43
C HIS A 79 -3.09 16.18 -4.92
N SER A 80 -3.74 15.17 -4.36
CA SER A 80 -3.92 15.11 -2.91
C SER A 80 -2.76 14.45 -2.21
N LYS A 81 -1.88 13.76 -2.96
CA LYS A 81 -0.76 13.00 -2.42
C LYS A 81 -1.23 11.92 -1.45
N LYS A 82 -2.40 11.38 -1.72
CA LYS A 82 -2.93 10.28 -0.92
C LYS A 82 -2.74 8.98 -1.66
N ILE A 83 -2.42 7.95 -0.91
CA ILE A 83 -2.10 6.64 -1.47
C ILE A 83 -3.11 5.63 -0.96
N ARG A 84 -3.61 4.79 -1.86
CA ARG A 84 -4.48 3.68 -1.51
C ARG A 84 -3.70 2.39 -1.64
N MET A 85 -3.89 1.52 -0.67
CA MET A 85 -3.27 0.20 -0.67
C MET A 85 -4.37 -0.84 -0.64
N ASN A 86 -4.19 -1.90 -1.41
CA ASN A 86 -5.21 -2.94 -1.52
C ASN A 86 -5.22 -3.80 -0.27
N LEU A 87 -6.40 -3.98 0.31
CA LEU A 87 -6.56 -4.83 1.49
C LEU A 87 -6.05 -6.24 1.24
N GLN A 88 -6.13 -6.73 0.02
CA GLN A 88 -5.67 -8.08 -0.32
C GLN A 88 -4.17 -8.26 -0.13
N LEU A 89 -3.42 -7.18 0.04
CA LEU A 89 -2.00 -7.29 0.37
C LEU A 89 -1.79 -7.95 1.73
N ALA A 90 -2.82 -8.00 2.56
CA ALA A 90 -2.71 -8.61 3.88
C ALA A 90 -2.44 -10.11 3.82
N VAL A 91 -2.66 -10.75 2.67
CA VAL A 91 -2.40 -12.17 2.49
C VAL A 91 -1.22 -12.41 1.55
N LYS A 92 -0.43 -11.39 1.28
CA LYS A 92 0.75 -11.50 0.44
C LYS A 92 2.01 -11.35 1.29
N PRO A 93 3.16 -11.82 0.79
CA PRO A 93 4.42 -11.62 1.51
C PRO A 93 4.70 -10.15 1.75
N GLU A 94 5.40 -9.86 2.85
CA GLU A 94 5.62 -8.46 3.20
C GLU A 94 6.47 -7.73 2.18
N GLU A 95 7.34 -8.43 1.46
CA GLU A 95 8.14 -7.78 0.42
C GLU A 95 7.27 -7.25 -0.71
N CYS A 96 6.09 -7.85 -0.91
CA CYS A 96 5.15 -7.35 -1.90
C CYS A 96 4.47 -6.07 -1.42
N VAL A 97 4.19 -5.98 -0.12
CA VAL A 97 3.64 -4.76 0.46
C VAL A 97 4.63 -3.61 0.26
N GLU A 98 5.90 -3.87 0.56
CA GLU A 98 6.93 -2.87 0.38
C GLU A 98 7.03 -2.43 -1.08
N TYR A 99 6.97 -3.38 -2.01
CA TYR A 99 7.03 -3.06 -3.42
C TYR A 99 5.89 -2.12 -3.84
N VAL A 100 4.66 -2.45 -3.45
CA VAL A 100 3.53 -1.63 -3.84
C VAL A 100 3.66 -0.23 -3.24
N LEU A 101 4.06 -0.15 -1.99
CA LEU A 101 4.22 1.14 -1.33
C LEU A 101 5.28 1.99 -2.01
N VAL A 102 6.43 1.43 -2.34
CA VAL A 102 7.50 2.17 -3.02
C VAL A 102 7.03 2.60 -4.41
N HIS A 103 6.31 1.72 -5.10
CA HIS A 103 5.76 2.04 -6.41
C HIS A 103 4.87 3.29 -6.34
N GLU A 104 3.97 3.33 -5.35
CA GLU A 104 3.08 4.46 -5.24
C GLU A 104 3.81 5.73 -4.78
N LEU A 105 4.80 5.59 -3.90
CA LEU A 105 5.60 6.75 -3.52
C LEU A 105 6.40 7.29 -4.70
N CYS A 106 6.86 6.42 -5.59
CA CYS A 106 7.56 6.87 -6.80
C CYS A 106 6.69 7.78 -7.66
N HIS A 107 5.38 7.56 -7.64
CA HIS A 107 4.48 8.43 -8.40
C HIS A 107 4.45 9.85 -7.86
N LEU A 108 4.86 10.06 -6.63
CA LEU A 108 5.01 11.43 -6.12
C LEU A 108 6.22 12.13 -6.72
N LEU A 109 7.16 11.35 -7.26
CA LEU A 109 8.33 11.89 -7.96
C LEU A 109 8.14 11.91 -9.47
N GLU A 110 7.42 10.93 -10.00
CA GLU A 110 7.18 10.82 -11.43
C GLU A 110 5.79 10.24 -11.66
N PRO A 111 4.83 11.04 -12.09
CA PRO A 111 3.45 10.57 -12.22
C PRO A 111 3.23 9.48 -13.27
N SER A 112 4.05 9.44 -14.31
CA SER A 112 3.83 8.53 -15.43
C SER A 112 4.72 7.30 -15.32
N HIS A 113 4.26 6.20 -15.92
CA HIS A 113 5.07 4.98 -16.00
C HIS A 113 6.01 5.08 -17.19
N ASN A 114 6.97 6.01 -17.11
CA ASN A 114 7.94 6.21 -18.19
C ASN A 114 9.30 5.71 -17.74
N GLN A 115 10.32 5.95 -18.55
CA GLN A 115 11.65 5.47 -18.24
C GLN A 115 12.17 6.01 -16.91
N ARG A 116 11.88 7.27 -16.65
CA ARG A 116 12.31 7.88 -15.37
C ARG A 116 11.70 7.16 -14.19
N PHE A 117 10.43 6.80 -14.29
CA PHE A 117 9.76 6.07 -13.20
C PHE A 117 10.46 4.74 -12.94
N TYR A 118 10.75 3.99 -14.01
CA TYR A 118 11.38 2.69 -13.81
C TYR A 118 12.83 2.80 -13.37
N ASP A 119 13.51 3.87 -13.76
CA ASP A 119 14.85 4.14 -13.24
C ASP A 119 14.80 4.40 -11.75
N LEU A 120 13.80 5.15 -11.29
CA LEU A 120 13.63 5.40 -9.88
C LEU A 120 13.33 4.11 -9.12
N MET A 121 12.42 3.29 -9.68
CA MET A 121 12.12 2.01 -9.06
C MET A 121 13.37 1.15 -8.94
N SER A 122 14.16 1.07 -9.97
CA SER A 122 15.38 0.26 -9.95
C SER A 122 16.41 0.82 -8.99
N HIS A 123 16.43 2.12 -8.83
CA HIS A 123 17.35 2.75 -7.90
C HIS A 123 16.98 2.44 -6.45
N PHE A 124 15.71 2.61 -6.11
CA PHE A 124 15.29 2.44 -4.74
C PHE A 124 15.05 0.98 -4.37
N LEU A 125 14.56 0.20 -5.31
CA LEU A 125 14.19 -1.19 -5.03
C LEU A 125 14.64 -2.05 -6.20
N PRO A 126 15.95 -2.40 -6.25
CA PRO A 126 16.50 -3.07 -7.44
C PRO A 126 15.83 -4.38 -7.81
N ASP A 127 15.24 -5.07 -6.84
CA ASP A 127 14.57 -6.34 -7.11
C ASP A 127 13.07 -6.19 -7.30
N TRP A 128 12.64 -5.01 -7.74
CA TRP A 128 11.19 -4.75 -7.84
C TRP A 128 10.50 -5.68 -8.83
N ARG A 129 11.18 -6.12 -9.87
CA ARG A 129 10.56 -7.02 -10.85
C ARG A 129 10.24 -8.36 -10.23
N GLU A 130 11.13 -8.87 -9.42
CA GLU A 130 10.91 -10.13 -8.72
C GLU A 130 9.77 -10.03 -7.74
N ARG A 131 9.69 -8.91 -7.03
CA ARG A 131 8.61 -8.69 -6.08
C ARG A 131 7.27 -8.58 -6.80
N LYS A 132 7.27 -7.89 -7.94
CA LYS A 132 6.06 -7.77 -8.74
C LYS A 132 5.57 -9.14 -9.22
N GLN A 133 6.50 -9.97 -9.66
CA GLN A 133 6.14 -11.31 -10.10
C GLN A 133 5.53 -12.12 -8.95
N LYS A 134 6.16 -12.06 -7.80
CA LYS A 134 5.66 -12.77 -6.63
C LYS A 134 4.27 -12.28 -6.22
N LEU A 135 4.06 -10.98 -6.30
CA LEU A 135 2.77 -10.38 -5.97
C LEU A 135 1.67 -10.92 -6.86
N ASN A 136 1.96 -11.13 -8.13
CA ASN A 136 0.96 -11.55 -9.10
C ASN A 136 0.84 -13.05 -9.25
N GLU A 137 1.59 -13.81 -8.47
CA GLU A 137 1.44 -15.26 -8.48
C GLU A 137 0.11 -15.65 -7.87
N LYS A 138 -0.49 -16.66 -8.46
CA LYS A 138 -1.71 -17.21 -7.90
C LYS A 138 -1.34 -18.14 -6.75
N VAL A 139 -2.18 -18.12 -5.74
CA VAL A 139 -1.99 -18.99 -4.59
C VAL A 139 -2.69 -20.32 -4.80
#